data_54a67fa2afa1d39e80078c34d319fb9e
#
_entry.id   54a67fa2afa1d39e80078c34d319fb9e
#
_cell.length_a   1.000
_cell.length_b   1.000
_cell.length_c   1.000
_cell.angle_alpha   90.00
_cell.angle_beta   90.00
_cell.angle_gamma   90.00
#
_symmetry.space_group_name_H-M   'P 1'
#
loop_
_entity.id
_entity.type
_entity.pdbx_description
1 polymer ?
#
loop_
_entity_poly.entity_id
_entity_poly.type
_entity_poly.pdbx_seq_one_letter_code
_entity_poly.pdbx_strand_id
1 'polypeptide(L)'
;MRLAGGVPIPDSTTNMTALKKFNEAFDEFHRRGWWFHIFPEACRWDMYKPLRPFQKGAFTMSYKYCKPLLPCVITYRERKGIFRLFGPKELPLLTVTIGEPIFPDTTQPRKAEVERLREVAHAQMVEMAGITHNPWPASWEGQ
;
A
#
# COMPACT_ATOMS: atom_id res chain seq x y z
N MET A 1 -16.53 -10.71 -2.36
CA MET A 1 -15.28 -10.27 -1.74
C MET A 1 -14.94 -10.96 -0.42
N ARG A 2 -15.90 -11.31 0.46
CA ARG A 2 -15.60 -12.00 1.75
C ARG A 2 -14.90 -13.36 1.60
N LEU A 3 -15.15 -14.09 0.55
CA LEU A 3 -14.52 -15.39 0.25
C LEU A 3 -13.03 -15.29 -0.08
N ALA A 4 -12.55 -14.11 -0.49
CA ALA A 4 -11.15 -13.86 -0.83
C ALA A 4 -10.36 -13.14 0.30
N GLY A 5 -10.92 -13.06 1.51
CA GLY A 5 -10.25 -12.38 2.63
C GLY A 5 -10.26 -10.85 2.56
N GLY A 6 -11.03 -10.26 1.65
CA GLY A 6 -11.12 -8.81 1.52
C GLY A 6 -11.97 -8.18 2.63
N VAL A 7 -11.47 -7.10 3.23
CA VAL A 7 -12.23 -6.25 4.17
C VAL A 7 -12.74 -5.04 3.40
N PRO A 8 -14.06 -4.86 3.27
CA PRO A 8 -14.60 -3.70 2.59
C PRO A 8 -14.29 -2.43 3.38
N ILE A 9 -13.74 -1.44 2.68
CA ILE A 9 -13.54 -0.09 3.24
C ILE A 9 -14.90 0.62 3.21
N PRO A 10 -15.33 1.26 4.31
CA PRO A 10 -16.55 2.05 4.30
C PRO A 10 -16.49 3.20 3.28
N ASP A 11 -17.54 3.38 2.49
CA ASP A 11 -17.63 4.46 1.48
C ASP A 11 -17.67 5.86 2.11
N SER A 12 -17.99 5.93 3.39
CA SER A 12 -18.10 7.19 4.13
C SER A 12 -17.62 7.00 5.58
N THR A 13 -16.80 7.93 6.04
CA THR A 13 -16.39 8.02 7.45
C THR A 13 -17.52 8.44 8.38
N THR A 14 -18.65 8.90 7.83
CA THR A 14 -19.83 9.28 8.60
C THR A 14 -20.66 8.07 9.06
N ASN A 15 -20.50 6.91 8.43
CA ASN A 15 -21.16 5.68 8.87
C ASN A 15 -20.36 5.03 10.01
N MET A 16 -20.61 5.47 11.24
CA MET A 16 -19.92 5.00 12.44
C MET A 16 -20.03 3.48 12.65
N THR A 17 -21.17 2.87 12.29
CA THR A 17 -21.37 1.42 12.41
C THR A 17 -20.48 0.64 11.44
N ALA A 18 -20.37 1.11 10.20
CA ALA A 18 -19.49 0.50 9.20
C ALA A 18 -18.01 0.67 9.58
N LEU A 19 -17.63 1.86 10.07
CA LEU A 19 -16.28 2.15 10.55
C LEU A 19 -15.90 1.28 11.77
N LYS A 20 -16.83 1.08 12.70
CA LYS A 20 -16.63 0.20 13.84
C LYS A 20 -16.37 -1.24 13.41
N LYS A 21 -17.21 -1.79 12.53
CA LYS A 21 -17.03 -3.16 11.99
C LYS A 21 -15.72 -3.31 11.21
N PHE A 22 -15.31 -2.27 10.49
CA PHE A 22 -14.04 -2.25 9.80
C PHE A 22 -12.87 -2.34 10.78
N ASN A 23 -12.87 -1.53 11.83
CA ASN A 23 -11.83 -1.55 12.86
C ASN A 23 -11.80 -2.89 13.62
N GLU A 24 -12.96 -3.45 13.99
CA GLU A 24 -13.07 -4.76 14.65
C GLU A 24 -12.46 -5.88 13.80
N ALA A 25 -12.63 -5.84 12.47
CA ALA A 25 -12.03 -6.82 11.58
C ALA A 25 -10.49 -6.73 11.60
N PHE A 26 -9.93 -5.53 11.63
CA PHE A 26 -8.48 -5.36 11.74
C PHE A 26 -7.91 -5.71 13.11
N ASP A 27 -8.63 -5.40 14.19
CA ASP A 27 -8.27 -5.82 15.54
C ASP A 27 -8.22 -7.37 15.64
N GLU A 28 -9.17 -8.05 14.99
CA GLU A 28 -9.18 -9.52 14.92
C GLU A 28 -8.02 -10.07 14.10
N PHE A 29 -7.72 -9.49 12.95
CA PHE A 29 -6.57 -9.90 12.13
C PHE A 29 -5.25 -9.70 12.87
N HIS A 30 -5.09 -8.56 13.56
CA HIS A 30 -3.92 -8.31 14.39
C HIS A 30 -3.78 -9.36 15.49
N ARG A 31 -4.88 -9.71 16.19
CA ARG A 31 -4.89 -10.72 17.24
C ARG A 31 -4.51 -12.11 16.74
N ARG A 32 -4.84 -12.43 15.46
CA ARG A 32 -4.44 -13.68 14.80
C ARG A 32 -3.02 -13.67 14.24
N GLY A 33 -2.31 -12.54 14.31
CA GLY A 33 -0.98 -12.40 13.75
C GLY A 33 -0.95 -12.38 12.21
N TRP A 34 -2.07 -12.04 11.56
CA TRP A 34 -2.16 -12.01 10.11
C TRP A 34 -1.56 -10.74 9.53
N TRP A 35 -1.05 -10.86 8.30
CA TRP A 35 -0.60 -9.74 7.50
C TRP A 35 -1.76 -9.10 6.76
N PHE A 36 -1.69 -7.77 6.59
CA PHE A 36 -2.62 -7.03 5.75
C PHE A 36 -1.94 -6.62 4.46
N HIS A 37 -2.63 -6.79 3.36
CA HIS A 37 -2.23 -6.18 2.11
C HIS A 37 -3.10 -4.95 1.85
N ILE A 38 -2.46 -3.79 1.73
CA ILE A 38 -3.14 -2.51 1.55
C ILE A 38 -2.54 -1.80 0.34
N PHE A 39 -3.39 -1.27 -0.53
CA PHE A 39 -3.00 -0.39 -1.62
C PHE A 39 -3.09 1.06 -1.12
N PRO A 40 -1.97 1.71 -0.80
CA PRO A 40 -2.01 3.02 -0.14
C PRO A 40 -2.47 4.16 -1.06
N GLU A 41 -2.36 3.98 -2.37
CA GLU A 41 -2.87 4.94 -3.35
C GLU A 41 -4.39 5.03 -3.38
N ALA A 42 -5.09 4.03 -2.81
CA ALA A 42 -6.56 3.93 -2.71
C ALA A 42 -7.31 4.09 -4.03
N CYS A 43 -6.65 3.90 -5.16
CA CYS A 43 -7.27 3.92 -6.48
C CYS A 43 -6.65 2.86 -7.39
N ARG A 44 -7.43 2.43 -8.39
CA ARG A 44 -6.91 1.62 -9.47
C ARG A 44 -6.18 2.53 -10.45
N TRP A 45 -4.99 2.08 -10.87
CA TRP A 45 -4.14 2.83 -11.75
C TRP A 45 -3.69 1.92 -12.88
N ASP A 46 -4.21 2.11 -14.05
CA ASP A 46 -3.91 1.27 -15.21
C ASP A 46 -2.54 1.67 -15.79
N MET A 47 -1.59 0.75 -15.68
CA MET A 47 -0.25 0.80 -16.28
C MET A 47 0.63 2.01 -15.94
N TYR A 48 0.70 2.38 -14.78
CA TYR A 48 1.31 3.42 -14.60
C TYR A 48 2.30 3.85 -13.72
N LYS A 49 3.03 4.47 -13.96
CA LYS A 49 4.03 5.34 -13.40
C LYS A 49 3.54 6.78 -13.57
N PRO A 50 3.70 7.67 -12.66
CA PRO A 50 4.33 7.62 -11.34
C PRO A 50 3.44 7.08 -10.22
N LEU A 51 4.01 6.91 -9.02
CA LEU A 51 3.23 6.59 -7.82
C LEU A 51 2.43 7.82 -7.36
N ARG A 52 1.15 7.59 -7.07
CA ARG A 52 0.27 8.63 -6.53
C ARG A 52 0.50 8.88 -5.04
N PRO A 53 -0.02 9.97 -4.49
CA PRO A 53 0.03 10.21 -3.06
C PRO A 53 -0.66 9.11 -2.27
N PHE A 54 -0.11 8.77 -1.11
CA PHE A 54 -0.61 7.70 -0.26
C PHE A 54 -1.65 8.20 0.75
N GLN A 55 -2.68 7.41 0.96
CA GLN A 55 -3.67 7.61 2.02
C GLN A 55 -3.11 7.21 3.39
N LYS A 56 -3.55 7.88 4.46
CA LYS A 56 -3.02 7.68 5.82
C LYS A 56 -3.37 6.33 6.46
N GLY A 57 -4.33 5.60 5.91
CA GLY A 57 -4.91 4.40 6.53
C GLY A 57 -3.88 3.34 6.93
N ALA A 58 -3.04 2.92 5.99
CA ALA A 58 -2.01 1.89 6.21
C ALA A 58 -1.02 2.30 7.31
N PHE A 59 -0.55 3.54 7.27
CA PHE A 59 0.43 4.09 8.21
C PHE A 59 -0.16 4.27 9.62
N THR A 60 -1.42 4.66 9.69
CA THR A 60 -2.20 4.73 10.93
C THR A 60 -2.33 3.35 11.58
N MET A 61 -2.56 2.30 10.78
CA MET A 61 -2.63 0.92 11.28
C MET A 61 -1.27 0.42 11.75
N SER A 62 -0.20 0.70 11.00
CA SER A 62 1.17 0.37 11.40
C SER A 62 1.48 0.96 12.78
N TYR A 63 1.20 2.24 12.98
CA TYR A 63 1.38 2.90 14.27
C TYR A 63 0.51 2.28 15.37
N LYS A 64 -0.82 2.10 15.10
CA LYS A 64 -1.78 1.57 16.07
C LYS A 64 -1.39 0.19 16.59
N TYR A 65 -0.92 -0.68 15.70
CA TYR A 65 -0.62 -2.07 16.04
C TYR A 65 0.87 -2.33 16.30
N CYS A 66 1.70 -1.30 16.24
CA CYS A 66 3.16 -1.40 16.34
C CYS A 66 3.72 -2.50 15.42
N LYS A 67 3.26 -2.51 14.15
CA LYS A 67 3.68 -3.49 13.14
C LYS A 67 4.43 -2.81 12.01
N PRO A 68 5.50 -3.45 11.49
CA PRO A 68 6.25 -2.88 10.37
C PRO A 68 5.40 -2.83 9.10
N LEU A 69 5.72 -1.86 8.27
CA LEU A 69 5.29 -1.79 6.88
C LEU A 69 6.31 -2.52 6.02
N LEU A 70 5.84 -3.35 5.11
CA LEU A 70 6.68 -3.99 4.11
C LEU A 70 6.32 -3.44 2.74
N PRO A 71 7.09 -2.47 2.20
CA PRO A 71 6.82 -1.90 0.89
C PRO A 71 6.95 -2.95 -0.21
N CYS A 72 5.95 -3.02 -1.08
CA CYS A 72 5.97 -3.93 -2.23
C CYS A 72 5.56 -3.16 -3.48
N VAL A 73 6.33 -3.28 -4.54
CA VAL A 73 6.05 -2.65 -5.83
C VAL A 73 5.90 -3.72 -6.90
N ILE A 74 4.85 -3.57 -7.70
CA ILE A 74 4.63 -4.40 -8.88
C ILE A 74 4.97 -3.59 -10.12
N THR A 75 5.97 -4.03 -10.86
CA THR A 75 6.37 -3.42 -12.12
C THR A 75 6.11 -4.36 -13.30
N TYR A 76 5.90 -3.76 -14.46
CA TYR A 76 5.66 -4.48 -15.70
C TYR A 76 6.93 -4.48 -16.55
N ARG A 77 7.27 -5.62 -17.14
CA ARG A 77 8.37 -5.74 -18.10
C ARG A 77 7.92 -6.46 -19.36
N GLU A 78 8.51 -6.08 -20.47
CA GLU A 78 8.27 -6.76 -21.73
C GLU A 78 8.78 -8.19 -21.70
N ARG A 79 8.10 -9.07 -22.44
CA ARG A 79 8.55 -10.43 -22.66
C ARG A 79 9.71 -10.43 -23.65
N LYS A 80 10.90 -10.92 -23.24
CA LYS A 80 12.09 -11.06 -24.08
C LYS A 80 12.58 -12.50 -24.08
N GLY A 81 13.30 -12.88 -25.15
CA GLY A 81 13.89 -14.22 -25.27
C GLY A 81 12.83 -15.33 -25.21
N ILE A 82 13.12 -16.39 -24.48
CA ILE A 82 12.29 -17.58 -24.35
C ILE A 82 10.89 -17.26 -23.80
N PHE A 83 10.75 -16.23 -22.99
CA PHE A 83 9.45 -15.82 -22.43
C PHE A 83 8.44 -15.31 -23.46
N ARG A 84 8.89 -15.02 -24.69
CA ARG A 84 7.99 -14.69 -25.80
C ARG A 84 7.24 -15.91 -26.34
N LEU A 85 7.73 -17.11 -26.06
CA LEU A 85 7.15 -18.38 -26.52
C LEU A 85 6.03 -18.90 -25.61
N PHE A 86 5.98 -18.40 -24.36
CA PHE A 86 5.04 -18.89 -23.35
C PHE A 86 4.04 -17.80 -22.92
N GLY A 87 2.77 -18.18 -22.91
CA GLY A 87 1.66 -17.34 -22.46
C GLY A 87 1.17 -16.29 -23.46
N PRO A 88 0.12 -15.53 -23.12
CA PRO A 88 -0.47 -14.51 -23.99
C PRO A 88 0.56 -13.43 -24.32
N LYS A 89 0.81 -13.20 -25.62
CA LYS A 89 1.82 -12.24 -26.10
C LYS A 89 1.53 -10.80 -25.69
N GLU A 90 0.26 -10.52 -25.42
CA GLU A 90 -0.26 -9.18 -25.08
C GLU A 90 -0.08 -8.80 -23.62
N LEU A 91 0.19 -9.78 -22.74
CA LEU A 91 0.36 -9.52 -21.32
C LEU A 91 1.84 -9.40 -20.94
N PRO A 92 2.23 -8.30 -20.28
CA PRO A 92 3.58 -8.14 -19.79
C PRO A 92 3.90 -9.14 -18.67
N LEU A 93 5.17 -9.34 -18.40
CA LEU A 93 5.61 -10.05 -17.20
C LEU A 93 5.53 -9.11 -16.00
N LEU A 94 5.11 -9.65 -14.87
CA LEU A 94 5.12 -8.93 -13.60
C LEU A 94 6.43 -9.19 -12.85
N THR A 95 6.96 -8.14 -12.24
CA THR A 95 8.03 -8.24 -11.25
C THR A 95 7.52 -7.65 -9.96
N VAL A 96 7.59 -8.43 -8.88
CA VAL A 96 7.29 -7.96 -7.54
C VAL A 96 8.62 -7.69 -6.85
N THR A 97 8.82 -6.45 -6.44
CA THR A 97 9.99 -6.05 -5.64
C THR A 97 9.52 -5.79 -4.21
N ILE A 98 10.20 -6.42 -3.25
CA ILE A 98 9.92 -6.26 -1.82
C ILE A 98 11.07 -5.45 -1.22
N GLY A 99 10.73 -4.39 -0.53
CA GLY A 99 11.67 -3.48 0.11
C GLY A 99 11.99 -3.85 1.55
N GLU A 100 12.81 -3.02 2.19
CA GLU A 100 13.16 -3.18 3.61
C GLU A 100 11.97 -2.80 4.50
N PRO A 101 11.77 -3.52 5.62
CA PRO A 101 10.71 -3.22 6.56
C PRO A 101 10.91 -1.84 7.20
N ILE A 102 9.83 -1.05 7.27
CA ILE A 102 9.80 0.25 7.93
C ILE A 102 9.08 0.09 9.27
N PHE A 103 9.79 0.29 10.36
CA PHE A 103 9.24 0.13 11.70
C PHE A 103 8.65 1.45 12.20
N PRO A 104 7.44 1.41 12.84
CA PRO A 104 6.87 2.58 13.48
C PRO A 104 7.57 2.88 14.80
N ASP A 105 7.81 4.17 15.06
CA ASP A 105 8.27 4.67 16.36
C ASP A 105 7.06 5.18 17.16
N THR A 106 6.57 4.34 18.08
CA THR A 106 5.41 4.68 18.90
C THR A 106 5.73 5.64 20.05
N THR A 107 6.99 6.04 20.23
CA THR A 107 7.39 7.07 21.19
C THR A 107 7.12 8.49 20.64
N GLN A 108 7.01 8.61 19.33
CA GLN A 108 6.71 9.87 18.66
C GLN A 108 5.21 10.17 18.65
N PRO A 109 4.83 11.46 18.57
CA PRO A 109 3.43 11.83 18.39
C PRO A 109 2.83 11.18 17.13
N ARG A 110 1.67 10.52 17.26
CA ARG A 110 1.00 9.76 16.19
C ARG A 110 0.94 10.51 14.86
N LYS A 111 0.60 11.81 14.87
CA LYS A 111 0.45 12.59 13.64
C LYS A 111 1.78 12.71 12.89
N ALA A 112 2.86 13.00 13.60
CA ALA A 112 4.20 13.13 13.03
C ALA A 112 4.70 11.79 12.50
N GLU A 113 4.52 10.72 13.29
CA GLU A 113 5.02 9.40 12.91
C GLU A 113 4.27 8.81 11.71
N VAL A 114 2.95 8.95 11.65
CA VAL A 114 2.14 8.53 10.49
C VAL A 114 2.59 9.25 9.22
N GLU A 115 2.96 10.53 9.32
CA GLU A 115 3.48 11.28 8.19
C GLU A 115 4.87 10.79 7.78
N ARG A 116 5.80 10.62 8.74
CA ARG A 116 7.14 10.06 8.48
C ARG A 116 7.06 8.70 7.80
N LEU A 117 6.23 7.78 8.31
CA LEU A 117 6.05 6.44 7.72
C LEU A 117 5.56 6.53 6.27
N ARG A 118 4.64 7.46 6.00
CA ARG A 118 4.09 7.68 4.66
C ARG A 118 5.15 8.18 3.69
N GLU A 119 5.92 9.19 4.10
CA GLU A 119 7.00 9.76 3.29
C GLU A 119 8.10 8.75 3.00
N VAL A 120 8.57 8.03 4.02
CA VAL A 120 9.61 7.01 3.87
C VAL A 120 9.15 5.88 2.96
N ALA A 121 7.93 5.37 3.16
CA ALA A 121 7.40 4.30 2.33
C ALA A 121 7.21 4.75 0.88
N HIS A 122 6.71 5.96 0.65
CA HIS A 122 6.53 6.50 -0.70
C HIS A 122 7.87 6.66 -1.41
N ALA A 123 8.87 7.27 -0.76
CA ALA A 123 10.20 7.44 -1.32
C ALA A 123 10.85 6.11 -1.68
N GLN A 124 10.80 5.12 -0.79
CA GLN A 124 11.34 3.78 -1.01
C GLN A 124 10.63 3.09 -2.19
N MET A 125 9.30 3.20 -2.29
CA MET A 125 8.56 2.59 -3.39
C MET A 125 8.82 3.29 -4.73
N VAL A 126 9.03 4.60 -4.76
CA VAL A 126 9.45 5.35 -5.96
C VAL A 126 10.81 4.84 -6.46
N GLU A 127 11.77 4.66 -5.56
CA GLU A 127 13.08 4.11 -5.88
C GLU A 127 12.98 2.67 -6.40
N MET A 128 12.26 1.80 -5.69
CA MET A 128 12.04 0.40 -6.07
C MET A 128 11.34 0.24 -7.42
N ALA A 129 10.47 1.17 -7.78
CA ALA A 129 9.79 1.21 -9.07
C ALA A 129 10.69 1.70 -10.22
N GLY A 130 11.91 2.19 -9.91
CA GLY A 130 12.81 2.78 -10.88
C GLY A 130 12.28 4.08 -11.48
N ILE A 131 11.53 4.85 -10.69
CA ILE A 131 10.95 6.13 -11.12
C ILE A 131 11.98 7.23 -10.85
N THR A 132 12.53 7.81 -11.91
CA THR A 132 13.54 8.88 -11.80
C THR A 132 12.94 10.24 -11.47
N HIS A 133 11.69 10.45 -11.86
CA HIS A 133 10.94 11.67 -11.55
C HIS A 133 9.49 11.31 -11.23
N ASN A 134 9.09 11.56 -10.00
CA ASN A 134 7.70 11.40 -9.56
C ASN A 134 7.08 12.79 -9.36
N PRO A 135 6.08 13.19 -10.20
CA PRO A 135 5.45 14.50 -10.07
C PRO A 135 4.50 14.61 -8.86
N TRP A 136 4.17 13.46 -8.25
CA TRP A 136 3.23 13.42 -7.14
C TRP A 136 3.95 13.49 -5.79
N PRO A 137 3.47 14.30 -4.83
CA PRO A 137 3.95 14.29 -3.46
C PRO A 137 3.56 13.01 -2.74
N ALA A 138 4.20 12.74 -1.61
CA ALA A 138 3.86 11.57 -0.77
C ALA A 138 2.45 11.66 -0.16
N SER A 139 1.91 12.85 -0.04
CA SER A 139 0.62 13.13 0.59
C SER A 139 -0.38 13.78 -0.36
N TRP A 140 -1.67 13.43 -0.22
CA TRP A 140 -2.74 14.27 -0.74
C TRP A 140 -2.84 15.52 0.13
N GLU A 141 -2.50 16.64 -0.42
CA GLU A 141 -2.99 17.93 0.08
C GLU A 141 -4.42 18.03 -0.44
N GLY A 142 -5.41 18.03 0.47
CA GLY A 142 -6.80 17.85 0.12
C GLY A 142 -7.26 18.80 -0.99
N GLN A 143 -7.85 18.24 -2.02
CA GLN A 143 -8.81 18.91 -2.89
C GLN A 143 -10.20 18.62 -2.37
#